data_e35a77f136ea1a628bc6f4717cd799be
#
_entry.id   e35a77f136ea1a628bc6f4717cd799be
#
_cell.length_a   1.000
_cell.length_b   1.000
_cell.length_c   1.000
_cell.angle_alpha   90.00
_cell.angle_beta   90.00
_cell.angle_gamma   90.00
#
_symmetry.space_group_name_H-M   'P 1'
#
loop_
_entity.id
_entity.type
_entity.pdbx_description
1 polymer ?
#
loop_
_entity_poly.entity_id
_entity_poly.type
_entity_poly.pdbx_seq_one_letter_code
_entity_poly.pdbx_strand_id
1 'polypeptide(L)'
;YMTYTELSKNFDVGELAIYRTYGLCTVEGMEEMNGLEYLRLHSNEDDSAVLVPLTNAEELGLRHLSSKDTVEKALTILSDSSLPVREDWKQRLNENKSLMKTGTLDSVAKVVNCLYRRSKVKALPAMEKKIYESALSLLLEEACIVLGKDNREMRKIVFSRLENV
;
A
#
# COMPACT_ATOMS: atom_id res chain seq x y z
N TYR A 1 15.91 14.43 2.41
CA TYR A 1 14.53 14.92 2.27
C TYR A 1 14.37 15.69 0.98
N MET A 2 13.26 15.46 0.28
CA MET A 2 12.90 16.29 -0.86
C MET A 2 12.48 17.67 -0.39
N THR A 3 12.93 18.70 -1.12
CA THR A 3 12.41 20.04 -0.90
C THR A 3 11.01 20.16 -1.49
N TYR A 4 10.27 21.15 -1.05
CA TYR A 4 8.98 21.50 -1.63
C TYR A 4 9.00 21.56 -3.17
N THR A 5 10.01 22.25 -3.71
CA THR A 5 10.15 22.43 -5.16
C THR A 5 10.41 21.11 -5.88
N GLU A 6 11.18 20.23 -5.26
CA GLU A 6 11.47 18.90 -5.82
C GLU A 6 10.22 18.02 -5.82
N LEU A 7 9.45 18.02 -4.73
CA LEU A 7 8.23 17.24 -4.64
C LEU A 7 7.17 17.70 -5.63
N SER A 8 6.98 19.02 -5.76
CA SER A 8 6.01 19.58 -6.71
C SER A 8 6.37 19.31 -8.17
N LYS A 9 7.67 19.12 -8.48
CA LYS A 9 8.15 18.73 -9.81
C LYS A 9 7.99 17.25 -10.08
N ASN A 10 7.86 16.42 -9.03
CA ASN A 10 7.79 14.97 -9.16
C ASN A 10 6.36 14.44 -9.33
N PHE A 11 5.35 15.28 -9.14
CA PHE A 11 3.95 14.87 -9.30
C PHE A 11 3.22 15.85 -10.21
N ASP A 12 2.80 15.36 -11.36
CA ASP A 12 2.02 16.15 -12.33
C ASP A 12 0.52 16.01 -12.06
N VAL A 13 -0.23 17.02 -12.42
CA VAL A 13 -1.69 16.98 -12.35
C VAL A 13 -2.21 15.84 -13.24
N GLY A 14 -3.08 15.02 -12.69
CA GLY A 14 -3.60 13.84 -13.36
C GLY A 14 -2.79 12.58 -13.14
N GLU A 15 -1.59 12.68 -12.56
CA GLU A 15 -0.76 11.53 -12.25
C GLU A 15 -1.36 10.73 -11.09
N LEU A 16 -1.17 9.41 -11.14
CA LEU A 16 -1.54 8.52 -10.06
C LEU A 16 -0.42 8.46 -9.01
N ALA A 17 -0.81 8.43 -7.76
CA ALA A 17 0.12 8.31 -6.64
C ALA A 17 -0.47 7.38 -5.59
N ILE A 18 0.38 6.81 -4.76
CA ILE A 18 -0.03 6.00 -3.61
C ILE A 18 0.19 6.83 -2.35
N TYR A 19 -0.85 6.93 -1.53
CA TYR A 19 -0.77 7.65 -0.27
C TYR A 19 -1.20 6.77 0.88
N ARG A 20 -0.21 6.18 1.57
CA ARG A 20 -0.38 5.39 2.80
C ARG A 20 -1.65 4.52 2.74
N THR A 21 -2.51 4.64 3.77
CA THR A 21 -3.74 3.85 3.90
C THR A 21 -4.88 4.32 2.98
N TYR A 22 -4.74 5.47 2.33
CA TYR A 22 -5.70 5.91 1.32
C TYR A 22 -5.54 5.16 -0.01
N GLY A 23 -4.38 4.53 -0.23
CA GLY A 23 -4.12 3.78 -1.44
C GLY A 23 -3.98 4.66 -2.66
N LEU A 24 -4.62 4.28 -3.75
CA LEU A 24 -4.52 4.95 -5.04
C LEU A 24 -5.25 6.30 -5.03
N CYS A 25 -4.50 7.35 -5.40
CA CYS A 25 -5.02 8.69 -5.51
C CYS A 25 -4.62 9.30 -6.85
N THR A 26 -5.37 10.30 -7.29
CA THR A 26 -5.02 11.11 -8.47
C THR A 26 -4.59 12.49 -7.99
N VAL A 27 -3.48 12.98 -8.52
CA VAL A 27 -2.99 14.33 -8.20
C VAL A 27 -3.86 15.35 -8.90
N GLU A 28 -4.49 16.24 -8.13
CA GLU A 28 -5.37 17.27 -8.66
C GLU A 28 -4.68 18.63 -8.80
N GLY A 29 -3.69 18.91 -7.96
CA GLY A 29 -3.01 20.19 -7.96
C GLY A 29 -2.41 20.54 -6.62
N MET A 30 -2.16 21.81 -6.40
CA MET A 30 -1.57 22.32 -5.17
C MET A 30 -2.46 23.43 -4.59
N GLU A 31 -2.53 23.47 -3.27
CA GLU A 31 -3.28 24.50 -2.54
C GLU A 31 -2.40 25.12 -1.46
N GLU A 32 -2.57 26.42 -1.24
CA GLU A 32 -1.93 27.13 -0.15
C GLU A 32 -3.00 27.49 0.90
N MET A 33 -2.71 27.15 2.17
CA MET A 33 -3.54 27.51 3.30
C MET A 33 -2.65 27.96 4.46
N ASN A 34 -2.94 29.14 4.99
CA ASN A 34 -2.19 29.71 6.13
C ASN A 34 -0.67 29.74 5.94
N GLY A 35 -0.24 30.03 4.70
CA GLY A 35 1.18 30.08 4.37
C GLY A 35 1.85 28.74 4.17
N LEU A 36 1.10 27.63 4.25
CA LEU A 36 1.60 26.29 4.02
C LEU A 36 1.05 25.77 2.70
N GLU A 37 1.87 24.99 1.99
CA GLU A 37 1.49 24.42 0.72
C GLU A 37 1.17 22.95 0.85
N TYR A 38 0.10 22.54 0.17
CA TYR A 38 -0.42 21.17 0.21
C TYR A 38 -0.56 20.62 -1.21
N LEU A 39 -0.27 19.35 -1.37
CA LEU A 39 -0.65 18.61 -2.57
C LEU A 39 -2.09 18.15 -2.40
N ARG A 40 -2.93 18.46 -3.37
CA ARG A 40 -4.33 18.04 -3.36
C ARG A 40 -4.44 16.71 -4.12
N LEU A 41 -4.93 15.70 -3.44
CA LEU A 41 -5.16 14.38 -3.99
C LEU A 41 -6.65 14.07 -3.98
N HIS A 42 -7.07 13.30 -4.99
CA HIS A 42 -8.40 12.72 -5.04
C HIS A 42 -8.28 11.23 -4.78
N SER A 43 -8.91 10.74 -3.71
CA SER A 43 -8.93 9.30 -3.42
C SER A 43 -9.84 8.59 -4.41
N ASN A 44 -9.31 7.60 -5.11
CA ASN A 44 -10.07 6.85 -6.10
C ASN A 44 -11.06 5.87 -5.48
N GLU A 45 -10.86 5.50 -4.22
CA GLU A 45 -11.72 4.55 -3.51
C GLU A 45 -13.02 5.19 -3.03
N ASP A 46 -12.91 6.30 -2.28
CA ASP A 46 -14.07 6.92 -1.62
C ASP A 46 -14.45 8.29 -2.18
N ASP A 47 -13.80 8.71 -3.26
CA ASP A 47 -14.08 9.97 -3.95
C ASP A 47 -13.82 11.22 -3.09
N SER A 48 -13.03 11.09 -2.04
CA SER A 48 -12.73 12.20 -1.14
C SER A 48 -11.48 12.97 -1.59
N ALA A 49 -11.40 14.24 -1.19
CA ALA A 49 -10.22 15.07 -1.37
C ALA A 49 -9.31 14.92 -0.14
N VAL A 50 -8.02 14.75 -0.39
CA VAL A 50 -7.01 14.64 0.65
C VAL A 50 -5.93 15.69 0.41
N LEU A 51 -5.60 16.46 1.45
CA LEU A 51 -4.53 17.46 1.38
C LEU A 51 -3.31 16.94 2.13
N VAL A 52 -2.18 16.89 1.45
CA VAL A 52 -0.92 16.39 2.01
C VAL A 52 0.06 17.54 2.12
N PRO A 53 0.57 17.86 3.32
CA PRO A 53 1.60 18.90 3.46
C PRO A 53 2.84 18.52 2.65
N LEU A 54 3.30 19.45 1.82
CA LEU A 54 4.45 19.17 0.95
C LEU A 54 5.76 19.05 1.72
N THR A 55 5.85 19.69 2.89
CA THR A 55 7.07 19.68 3.70
C THR A 55 7.45 18.28 4.21
N ASN A 56 6.47 17.41 4.42
CA ASN A 56 6.69 16.06 4.94
C ASN A 56 5.85 14.99 4.23
N ALA A 57 5.49 15.24 2.98
CA ALA A 57 4.63 14.32 2.22
C ALA A 57 5.23 12.92 2.08
N GLU A 58 6.52 12.82 1.83
CA GLU A 58 7.22 11.54 1.71
C GLU A 58 7.20 10.77 3.04
N GLU A 59 7.45 11.43 4.15
CA GLU A 59 7.38 10.84 5.49
C GLU A 59 5.97 10.36 5.82
N LEU A 60 4.95 11.06 5.31
CA LEU A 60 3.55 10.68 5.47
C LEU A 60 3.14 9.54 4.55
N GLY A 61 4.04 9.06 3.70
CA GLY A 61 3.80 7.88 2.88
C GLY A 61 3.27 8.16 1.48
N LEU A 62 3.50 9.37 0.96
CA LEU A 62 3.20 9.67 -0.45
C LEU A 62 4.32 9.14 -1.33
N ARG A 63 3.97 8.38 -2.35
CA ARG A 63 4.93 7.82 -3.31
C ARG A 63 4.33 7.63 -4.69
N HIS A 64 5.18 7.49 -5.67
CA HIS A 64 4.79 7.09 -7.03
C HIS A 64 4.36 5.63 -7.08
N LEU A 65 3.66 5.26 -8.14
CA LEU A 65 3.38 3.85 -8.42
C LEU A 65 4.69 3.06 -8.55
N SER A 66 4.64 1.81 -8.10
CA SER A 66 5.78 0.90 -8.22
C SER A 66 6.07 0.56 -9.68
N SER A 67 7.32 0.22 -9.96
CA SER A 67 7.70 -0.36 -11.25
C SER A 67 7.17 -1.80 -11.37
N LYS A 68 7.17 -2.34 -12.59
CA LYS A 68 6.82 -3.75 -12.82
C LYS A 68 7.72 -4.68 -12.00
N ASP A 69 9.03 -4.40 -11.94
CA ASP A 69 9.98 -5.20 -11.18
C ASP A 69 9.63 -5.22 -9.70
N THR A 70 9.26 -4.08 -9.13
CA THR A 70 8.85 -3.99 -7.73
C THR A 70 7.58 -4.80 -7.47
N VAL A 71 6.61 -4.74 -8.38
CA VAL A 71 5.39 -5.55 -8.26
C VAL A 71 5.71 -7.05 -8.33
N GLU A 72 6.57 -7.46 -9.25
CA GLU A 72 6.98 -8.86 -9.36
C GLU A 72 7.71 -9.36 -8.11
N LYS A 73 8.55 -8.53 -7.51
CA LYS A 73 9.22 -8.85 -6.23
C LYS A 73 8.19 -9.01 -5.11
N ALA A 74 7.20 -8.13 -5.05
CA ALA A 74 6.14 -8.24 -4.06
C ALA A 74 5.34 -9.54 -4.23
N LEU A 75 5.05 -9.93 -5.46
CA LEU A 75 4.38 -11.20 -5.75
C LEU A 75 5.23 -12.40 -5.32
N THR A 76 6.55 -12.31 -5.45
CA THR A 76 7.48 -13.34 -4.96
C THR A 76 7.43 -13.45 -3.43
N ILE A 77 7.31 -12.33 -2.74
CA ILE A 77 7.18 -12.30 -1.28
C ILE A 77 5.94 -13.09 -0.82
N LEU A 78 4.87 -13.08 -1.59
CA LEU A 78 3.65 -13.84 -1.25
C LEU A 78 3.90 -15.34 -1.12
N SER A 79 4.89 -15.88 -1.81
CA SER A 79 5.24 -17.31 -1.78
C SER A 79 6.38 -17.63 -0.82
N ASP A 80 6.88 -16.67 -0.09
CA ASP A 80 8.04 -16.85 0.79
C ASP A 80 7.64 -17.49 2.11
N SER A 81 7.87 -18.80 2.23
CA SER A 81 7.56 -19.56 3.44
C SER A 81 8.56 -19.35 4.58
N SER A 82 9.67 -18.66 4.32
CA SER A 82 10.68 -18.35 5.34
C SER A 82 10.30 -17.19 6.24
N LEU A 83 9.31 -16.39 5.84
CA LEU A 83 8.86 -15.24 6.64
C LEU A 83 8.19 -15.72 7.93
N PRO A 84 8.46 -15.05 9.07
CA PRO A 84 7.92 -15.48 10.34
C PRO A 84 6.41 -15.20 10.45
N VAL A 85 5.70 -16.11 11.09
CA VAL A 85 4.31 -15.89 11.52
C VAL A 85 4.30 -16.08 13.03
N ARG A 86 4.27 -14.97 13.77
CA ARG A 86 4.31 -15.01 15.23
C ARG A 86 3.05 -15.65 15.80
N GLU A 87 3.18 -16.49 16.81
CA GLU A 87 2.05 -17.08 17.51
C GLU A 87 1.38 -16.06 18.43
N ASP A 88 2.18 -15.22 19.09
CA ASP A 88 1.65 -14.17 19.94
C ASP A 88 0.95 -13.10 19.09
N TRP A 89 -0.34 -12.94 19.32
CA TRP A 89 -1.18 -12.04 18.51
C TRP A 89 -0.79 -10.57 18.68
N LYS A 90 -0.31 -10.16 19.84
CA LYS A 90 0.12 -8.76 20.06
C LYS A 90 1.37 -8.44 19.27
N GLN A 91 2.36 -9.33 19.31
CA GLN A 91 3.60 -9.18 18.56
C GLN A 91 3.30 -9.18 17.06
N ARG A 92 2.51 -10.12 16.60
CA ARG A 92 2.10 -10.21 15.19
C ARG A 92 1.37 -8.95 14.73
N LEU A 93 0.41 -8.46 15.53
CA LEU A 93 -0.34 -7.26 15.23
C LEU A 93 0.58 -6.04 15.12
N ASN A 94 1.48 -5.86 16.09
CA ASN A 94 2.40 -4.72 16.12
C ASN A 94 3.37 -4.74 14.95
N GLU A 95 3.92 -5.90 14.61
CA GLU A 95 4.81 -6.04 13.45
C GLU A 95 4.09 -5.70 12.15
N ASN A 96 2.87 -6.19 11.96
CA ASN A 96 2.09 -5.92 10.76
C ASN A 96 1.65 -4.47 10.67
N LYS A 97 1.29 -3.85 11.79
CA LYS A 97 1.01 -2.40 11.80
C LYS A 97 2.22 -1.58 11.40
N SER A 98 3.40 -1.95 11.87
CA SER A 98 4.64 -1.27 11.50
C SER A 98 4.94 -1.41 10.00
N LEU A 99 4.73 -2.60 9.44
CA LEU A 99 4.89 -2.83 8.01
C LEU A 99 3.91 -1.99 7.18
N MET A 100 2.66 -1.88 7.61
CA MET A 100 1.68 -1.04 6.91
C MET A 100 2.05 0.44 6.95
N LYS A 101 2.68 0.90 8.03
CA LYS A 101 3.15 2.28 8.14
C LYS A 101 4.28 2.61 7.16
N THR A 102 5.11 1.66 6.79
CA THR A 102 6.18 1.92 5.82
C THR A 102 5.64 2.26 4.44
N GLY A 103 4.47 1.75 4.10
CA GLY A 103 3.78 2.08 2.86
C GLY A 103 4.42 1.50 1.59
N THR A 104 5.48 0.70 1.70
CA THR A 104 6.10 0.06 0.54
C THR A 104 5.28 -1.16 0.13
N LEU A 105 5.32 -1.48 -1.16
CA LEU A 105 4.60 -2.64 -1.67
C LEU A 105 5.14 -3.94 -1.07
N ASP A 106 6.45 -4.03 -0.87
CA ASP A 106 7.09 -5.18 -0.23
C ASP A 106 6.56 -5.41 1.19
N SER A 107 6.43 -4.33 1.97
CA SER A 107 5.90 -4.41 3.33
C SER A 107 4.43 -4.86 3.33
N VAL A 108 3.64 -4.34 2.41
CA VAL A 108 2.23 -4.75 2.25
C VAL A 108 2.14 -6.23 1.89
N ALA A 109 2.99 -6.70 0.98
CA ALA A 109 3.04 -8.11 0.59
C ALA A 109 3.42 -9.02 1.77
N LYS A 110 4.33 -8.58 2.64
CA LYS A 110 4.68 -9.33 3.86
C LYS A 110 3.50 -9.46 4.81
N VAL A 111 2.70 -8.41 4.96
CA VAL A 111 1.48 -8.46 5.77
C VAL A 111 0.48 -9.46 5.21
N VAL A 112 0.28 -9.44 3.90
CA VAL A 112 -0.62 -10.38 3.22
C VAL A 112 -0.14 -11.82 3.41
N ASN A 113 1.14 -12.08 3.21
CA ASN A 113 1.75 -13.39 3.42
C ASN A 113 1.52 -13.90 4.85
N CYS A 114 1.87 -13.09 5.84
CA CYS A 114 1.76 -13.43 7.25
C CYS A 114 0.31 -13.77 7.64
N LEU A 115 -0.62 -12.89 7.32
CA LEU A 115 -2.01 -13.05 7.77
C LEU A 115 -2.77 -14.10 6.96
N TYR A 116 -2.45 -14.29 5.69
CA TYR A 116 -2.98 -15.42 4.93
C TYR A 116 -2.60 -16.75 5.57
N ARG A 117 -1.31 -16.92 5.87
CA ARG A 117 -0.78 -18.14 6.48
C ARG A 117 -1.40 -18.36 7.86
N ARG A 118 -1.53 -17.32 8.66
CA ARG A 118 -2.17 -17.42 9.97
C ARG A 118 -3.64 -17.81 9.85
N SER A 119 -4.35 -17.28 8.88
CA SER A 119 -5.78 -17.60 8.65
C SER A 119 -6.02 -19.06 8.34
N LYS A 120 -5.01 -19.78 7.81
CA LYS A 120 -5.10 -21.21 7.55
C LYS A 120 -4.95 -22.06 8.81
N VAL A 121 -4.38 -21.50 9.86
CA VAL A 121 -4.19 -22.20 11.15
C VAL A 121 -5.36 -21.90 12.09
N LYS A 122 -5.77 -20.65 12.14
CA LYS A 122 -6.84 -20.19 13.05
C LYS A 122 -7.49 -18.93 12.48
N ALA A 123 -8.78 -18.76 12.70
CA ALA A 123 -9.50 -17.56 12.28
C ALA A 123 -8.83 -16.29 12.83
N LEU A 124 -8.70 -15.27 12.00
CA LEU A 124 -8.07 -14.02 12.38
C LEU A 124 -8.99 -13.22 13.34
N PRO A 125 -8.44 -12.64 14.43
CA PRO A 125 -9.15 -11.65 15.20
C PRO A 125 -9.60 -10.47 14.34
N ALA A 126 -10.63 -9.76 14.78
CA ALA A 126 -11.25 -8.69 13.97
C ALA A 126 -10.28 -7.62 13.50
N MET A 127 -9.34 -7.19 14.36
CA MET A 127 -8.34 -6.18 13.99
C MET A 127 -7.37 -6.69 12.92
N GLU A 128 -6.90 -7.92 13.05
CA GLU A 128 -6.00 -8.53 12.07
C GLU A 128 -6.71 -8.79 10.75
N LYS A 129 -7.96 -9.21 10.80
CA LYS A 129 -8.78 -9.41 9.60
C LYS A 129 -8.92 -8.11 8.82
N LYS A 130 -9.14 -7.00 9.52
CA LYS A 130 -9.24 -5.67 8.91
C LYS A 130 -7.93 -5.25 8.24
N ILE A 131 -6.80 -5.48 8.91
CA ILE A 131 -5.47 -5.19 8.35
C ILE A 131 -5.22 -6.06 7.12
N TYR A 132 -5.54 -7.33 7.18
CA TYR A 132 -5.39 -8.26 6.05
C TYR A 132 -6.19 -7.80 4.84
N GLU A 133 -7.46 -7.46 5.02
CA GLU A 133 -8.32 -6.99 3.95
C GLU A 133 -7.79 -5.68 3.34
N SER A 134 -7.32 -4.76 4.17
CA SER A 134 -6.72 -3.51 3.73
C SER A 134 -5.44 -3.74 2.93
N ALA A 135 -4.54 -4.57 3.44
CA ALA A 135 -3.28 -4.88 2.77
C ALA A 135 -3.52 -5.57 1.42
N LEU A 136 -4.43 -6.54 1.39
CA LEU A 136 -4.78 -7.26 0.16
C LEU A 136 -5.36 -6.30 -0.87
N SER A 137 -6.26 -5.42 -0.47
CA SER A 137 -6.86 -4.42 -1.35
C SER A 137 -5.82 -3.47 -1.94
N LEU A 138 -4.90 -2.98 -1.12
CA LEU A 138 -3.81 -2.11 -1.58
C LEU A 138 -2.91 -2.81 -2.60
N LEU A 139 -2.53 -4.05 -2.31
CA LEU A 139 -1.69 -4.84 -3.21
C LEU A 139 -2.37 -5.07 -4.56
N LEU A 140 -3.63 -5.49 -4.53
CA LEU A 140 -4.40 -5.76 -5.75
C LEU A 140 -4.58 -4.50 -6.59
N GLU A 141 -4.93 -3.38 -5.95
CA GLU A 141 -5.17 -2.11 -6.64
C GLU A 141 -3.94 -1.66 -7.42
N GLU A 142 -2.79 -1.61 -6.75
CA GLU A 142 -1.56 -1.18 -7.39
C GLU A 142 -1.09 -2.16 -8.46
N ALA A 143 -1.13 -3.45 -8.17
CA ALA A 143 -0.70 -4.48 -9.11
C ALA A 143 -1.55 -4.50 -10.39
N CYS A 144 -2.86 -4.32 -10.27
CA CYS A 144 -3.75 -4.23 -11.43
C CYS A 144 -3.31 -3.12 -12.38
N ILE A 145 -3.03 -1.95 -11.85
CA ILE A 145 -2.65 -0.79 -12.66
C ILE A 145 -1.29 -0.99 -13.30
N VAL A 146 -0.30 -1.40 -12.52
CA VAL A 146 1.08 -1.54 -12.98
C VAL A 146 1.21 -2.65 -14.01
N LEU A 147 0.53 -3.79 -13.82
CA LEU A 147 0.61 -4.93 -14.72
C LEU A 147 -0.45 -4.92 -15.83
N GLY A 148 -1.37 -3.96 -15.80
CA GLY A 148 -2.42 -3.86 -16.81
C GLY A 148 -3.39 -5.03 -16.80
N LYS A 149 -3.73 -5.51 -15.61
CA LYS A 149 -4.66 -6.65 -15.42
C LYS A 149 -5.88 -6.21 -14.64
N ASP A 150 -7.01 -6.89 -14.86
CA ASP A 150 -8.21 -6.62 -14.08
C ASP A 150 -8.12 -7.27 -12.70
N ASN A 151 -9.03 -6.90 -11.80
CA ASN A 151 -9.05 -7.39 -10.43
C ASN A 151 -9.18 -8.91 -10.36
N ARG A 152 -10.00 -9.49 -11.22
CA ARG A 152 -10.21 -10.94 -11.24
C ARG A 152 -8.94 -11.71 -11.60
N GLU A 153 -8.23 -11.27 -12.62
CA GLU A 153 -6.95 -11.86 -13.02
C GLU A 153 -5.91 -11.72 -11.92
N MET A 154 -5.78 -10.52 -11.36
CA MET A 154 -4.82 -10.26 -10.29
C MET A 154 -5.10 -11.08 -9.04
N ARG A 155 -6.37 -11.23 -8.66
CA ARG A 155 -6.73 -12.06 -7.51
C ARG A 155 -6.31 -13.50 -7.71
N LYS A 156 -6.50 -14.05 -8.90
CA LYS A 156 -6.04 -15.41 -9.23
C LYS A 156 -4.54 -15.54 -9.07
N ILE A 157 -3.77 -14.58 -9.56
CA ILE A 157 -2.30 -14.57 -9.45
C ILE A 157 -1.87 -14.50 -7.99
N VAL A 158 -2.43 -13.57 -7.24
CA VAL A 158 -2.09 -13.35 -5.83
C VAL A 158 -2.37 -14.60 -5.00
N PHE A 159 -3.56 -15.16 -5.11
CA PHE A 159 -3.94 -16.35 -4.34
C PHE A 159 -3.19 -17.60 -4.79
N SER A 160 -2.86 -17.73 -6.06
CA SER A 160 -1.98 -18.79 -6.54
C SER A 160 -0.61 -18.73 -5.86
N ARG A 161 -0.05 -17.54 -5.72
CA ARG A 161 1.24 -17.35 -5.02
C ARG A 161 1.12 -17.67 -3.53
N LEU A 162 0.05 -17.23 -2.88
CA LEU A 162 -0.20 -17.50 -1.46
C LEU A 162 -0.39 -18.99 -1.18
N GLU A 163 -1.04 -19.72 -2.07
CA GLU A 163 -1.28 -21.16 -1.92
C GLU A 163 -0.01 -22.00 -2.06
N ASN A 164 1.05 -21.43 -2.63
CA ASN A 164 2.35 -22.12 -2.78
C ASN A 164 3.28 -21.92 -1.57
N VAL A 165 2.78 -21.34 -0.50
CA VAL A 165 3.58 -21.09 0.73
C VAL A 165 3.66 -22.34 1.60
#